data_a14fd446a3ec86d9138e0e1e88c3a31c
#
_entry.id   a14fd446a3ec86d9138e0e1e88c3a31c
#
_cell.length_a   1.000
_cell.length_b   1.000
_cell.length_c   1.000
_cell.angle_alpha   90.00
_cell.angle_beta   90.00
_cell.angle_gamma   90.00
#
_symmetry.space_group_name_H-M   'P 1'
#
loop_
_entity.id
_entity.type
_entity.pdbx_description
1 polymer ?
#
loop_
_entity_poly.entity_id
_entity_poly.type
_entity_poly.pdbx_seq_one_letter_code
_entity_poly.pdbx_strand_id
1 'polypeptide(L)'
;NATLEEVRAAAKEAQIDDFIMSLPDGYDTKVGSFGSRFSGGEKQRIAIVRSLCMNPEIILFDEVTAALDPEMVREVLDVILGLAKDGMTMLIVTHEMNFARQVANRIVFMDKGQIIEQAKPEDFFTNPTTDRAKTFLNILNYEPRGTNYEENI
;
A
#
# COMPACT_ATOMS: atom_id res chain seq x y z
N ASN A 1 -7.35 -11.13 23.39
CA ASN A 1 -7.05 -12.12 22.35
C ASN A 1 -8.19 -12.08 21.34
N ALA A 2 -7.90 -11.88 20.07
CA ALA A 2 -8.91 -11.91 19.02
C ALA A 2 -9.50 -13.34 18.90
N THR A 3 -10.79 -13.43 18.64
CA THR A 3 -11.49 -14.68 18.33
C THR A 3 -11.17 -15.10 16.88
N LEU A 4 -11.39 -16.38 16.54
CA LEU A 4 -11.21 -16.84 15.16
C LEU A 4 -12.12 -16.09 14.17
N GLU A 5 -13.30 -15.71 14.59
CA GLU A 5 -14.25 -14.94 13.79
C GLU A 5 -13.71 -13.54 13.47
N GLU A 6 -13.16 -12.83 14.46
CA GLU A 6 -12.51 -11.54 14.28
C GLU A 6 -11.28 -11.63 13.37
N VAL A 7 -10.46 -12.69 13.53
CA VAL A 7 -9.29 -12.93 12.67
C VAL A 7 -9.72 -13.17 11.22
N ARG A 8 -10.80 -13.96 11.01
CA ARG A 8 -11.33 -14.20 9.67
C ARG A 8 -11.94 -12.95 9.04
N ALA A 9 -12.62 -12.11 9.83
CA ALA A 9 -13.13 -10.83 9.35
C ALA A 9 -11.96 -9.94 8.85
N ALA A 10 -10.92 -9.78 9.64
CA ALA A 10 -9.72 -9.05 9.26
C ALA A 10 -9.00 -9.66 8.02
N ALA A 11 -8.99 -10.99 7.89
CA ALA A 11 -8.39 -11.66 6.73
C ALA A 11 -9.20 -11.44 5.44
N LYS A 12 -10.51 -11.31 5.53
CA LYS A 12 -11.38 -10.94 4.40
C LYS A 12 -11.15 -9.49 3.97
N GLU A 13 -11.03 -8.55 4.91
CA GLU A 13 -10.67 -7.16 4.63
C GLU A 13 -9.30 -7.07 3.94
N ALA A 14 -8.33 -7.86 4.39
CA ALA A 14 -7.01 -7.97 3.78
C ALA A 14 -6.96 -8.85 2.51
N GLN A 15 -8.11 -9.33 2.01
CA GLN A 15 -8.26 -10.16 0.80
C GLN A 15 -7.34 -11.40 0.81
N ILE A 16 -7.23 -12.08 1.96
CA ILE A 16 -6.36 -13.26 2.14
C ILE A 16 -7.04 -14.46 2.82
N ASP A 17 -8.32 -14.33 3.22
CA ASP A 17 -9.07 -15.44 3.86
C ASP A 17 -9.10 -16.68 2.96
N ASP A 18 -9.40 -16.52 1.66
CA ASP A 18 -9.48 -17.63 0.71
C ASP A 18 -8.14 -18.36 0.55
N PHE A 19 -7.04 -17.59 0.50
CA PHE A 19 -5.71 -18.16 0.48
C PHE A 19 -5.42 -18.96 1.75
N ILE A 20 -5.70 -18.42 2.94
CA ILE A 20 -5.49 -19.10 4.21
C ILE A 20 -6.34 -20.39 4.26
N MET A 21 -7.60 -20.32 3.83
CA MET A 21 -8.49 -21.49 3.78
C MET A 21 -8.05 -22.56 2.78
N SER A 22 -7.26 -22.22 1.78
CA SER A 22 -6.68 -23.17 0.82
C SER A 22 -5.47 -23.92 1.35
N LEU A 23 -4.89 -23.50 2.48
CA LEU A 23 -3.77 -24.19 3.12
C LEU A 23 -4.24 -25.50 3.78
N PRO A 24 -3.38 -26.53 3.87
CA PRO A 24 -3.76 -27.85 4.40
C PRO A 24 -4.43 -27.81 5.78
N ASP A 25 -3.94 -26.94 6.67
CA ASP A 25 -4.44 -26.78 8.04
C ASP A 25 -5.18 -25.44 8.24
N GLY A 26 -5.49 -24.70 7.14
CA GLY A 26 -6.16 -23.41 7.21
C GLY A 26 -5.48 -22.43 8.17
N TYR A 27 -6.25 -21.88 9.10
CA TYR A 27 -5.75 -20.95 10.12
C TYR A 27 -4.82 -21.58 11.17
N ASP A 28 -4.80 -22.90 11.29
CA ASP A 28 -3.89 -23.62 12.19
C ASP A 28 -2.54 -23.93 11.53
N THR A 29 -2.35 -23.52 10.27
CA THR A 29 -1.11 -23.72 9.52
C THR A 29 0.07 -23.04 10.23
N LYS A 30 1.09 -23.83 10.57
CA LYS A 30 2.32 -23.33 11.19
C LYS A 30 3.20 -22.61 10.16
N VAL A 31 3.30 -21.30 10.27
CA VAL A 31 4.03 -20.43 9.32
C VAL A 31 5.54 -20.65 9.33
N GLY A 32 6.13 -21.12 10.45
CA GLY A 32 7.59 -21.23 10.63
C GLY A 32 8.33 -22.06 9.58
N SER A 33 7.75 -23.19 9.12
CA SER A 33 8.34 -24.04 8.08
C SER A 33 7.87 -23.69 6.67
N PHE A 34 6.75 -22.99 6.54
CA PHE A 34 6.11 -22.62 5.28
C PHE A 34 6.28 -21.12 4.93
N GLY A 35 6.74 -20.28 5.85
CA GLY A 35 6.94 -18.86 5.58
C GLY A 35 7.88 -18.54 4.41
N SER A 36 8.71 -19.49 4.00
CA SER A 36 9.53 -19.40 2.79
C SER A 36 8.74 -19.65 1.49
N ARG A 37 7.51 -20.18 1.59
CA ARG A 37 6.64 -20.48 0.44
C ARG A 37 5.60 -19.40 0.15
N PHE A 38 5.42 -18.45 1.07
CA PHE A 38 4.49 -17.33 0.88
C PHE A 38 5.16 -16.27 0.01
N SER A 39 4.39 -15.74 -0.94
CA SER A 39 4.80 -14.57 -1.73
C SER A 39 5.00 -13.36 -0.83
N GLY A 40 5.69 -12.34 -1.34
CA GLY A 40 5.86 -11.08 -0.63
C GLY A 40 4.51 -10.42 -0.32
N GLY A 41 3.58 -10.42 -1.28
CA GLY A 41 2.23 -9.86 -1.13
C GLY A 41 1.40 -10.59 -0.07
N GLU A 42 1.44 -11.93 -0.04
CA GLU A 42 0.75 -12.71 0.99
C GLU A 42 1.28 -12.41 2.39
N LYS A 43 2.60 -12.27 2.55
CA LYS A 43 3.23 -11.89 3.83
C LYS A 43 2.77 -10.50 4.28
N GLN A 44 2.72 -9.53 3.37
CA GLN A 44 2.26 -8.18 3.68
C GLN A 44 0.77 -8.17 4.07
N ARG A 45 -0.09 -8.86 3.34
CA ARG A 45 -1.51 -8.97 3.70
C ARG A 45 -1.72 -9.65 5.05
N ILE A 46 -0.96 -10.70 5.38
CA ILE A 46 -0.98 -11.32 6.73
C ILE A 46 -0.53 -10.31 7.80
N ALA A 47 0.47 -9.47 7.52
CA ALA A 47 0.89 -8.43 8.45
C ALA A 47 -0.21 -7.39 8.68
N ILE A 48 -0.97 -7.03 7.63
CA ILE A 48 -2.15 -6.15 7.75
C ILE A 48 -3.21 -6.81 8.62
N VAL A 49 -3.55 -8.09 8.41
CA VAL A 49 -4.49 -8.84 9.26
C VAL A 49 -4.09 -8.75 10.74
N ARG A 50 -2.81 -8.97 11.04
CA ARG A 50 -2.32 -8.89 12.43
C ARG A 50 -2.53 -7.50 13.04
N SER A 51 -2.35 -6.44 12.24
CA SER A 51 -2.59 -5.07 12.69
C SER A 51 -4.09 -4.82 12.91
N LEU A 52 -4.95 -5.27 12.01
CA LEU A 52 -6.41 -5.14 12.12
C LEU A 52 -6.99 -5.88 13.32
N CYS A 53 -6.48 -7.07 13.64
CA CYS A 53 -6.90 -7.84 14.82
C CYS A 53 -6.61 -7.15 16.16
N MET A 54 -5.78 -6.10 16.16
CA MET A 54 -5.55 -5.26 17.34
C MET A 54 -6.62 -4.18 17.51
N ASN A 55 -7.56 -4.07 16.57
CA ASN A 55 -8.59 -3.03 16.51
C ASN A 55 -8.01 -1.60 16.69
N PRO A 56 -7.05 -1.20 15.84
CA PRO A 56 -6.32 0.04 16.00
C PRO A 56 -7.18 1.25 15.60
N GLU A 57 -6.99 2.38 16.27
CA GLU A 57 -7.56 3.65 15.83
C GLU A 57 -6.81 4.26 14.65
N ILE A 58 -5.50 3.96 14.54
CA ILE A 58 -4.62 4.46 13.48
C ILE A 58 -3.66 3.35 13.05
N ILE A 59 -3.47 3.19 11.73
CA ILE A 59 -2.46 2.28 11.16
C ILE A 59 -1.37 3.10 10.46
N LEU A 60 -0.11 2.77 10.75
CA LEU A 60 1.05 3.28 10.03
C LEU A 60 1.51 2.25 9.00
N PHE A 61 1.52 2.64 7.73
CA PHE A 61 2.13 1.90 6.63
C PHE A 61 3.43 2.58 6.21
N ASP A 62 4.55 1.90 6.38
CA ASP A 62 5.87 2.42 6.02
C ASP A 62 6.45 1.58 4.87
N GLU A 63 6.37 2.13 3.65
CA GLU A 63 6.87 1.54 2.40
C GLU A 63 6.51 0.05 2.22
N VAL A 64 5.26 -0.32 2.51
CA VAL A 64 4.80 -1.73 2.52
C VAL A 64 4.93 -2.44 1.17
N THR A 65 5.13 -1.71 0.09
CA THR A 65 5.33 -2.23 -1.27
C THR A 65 6.80 -2.38 -1.65
N ALA A 66 7.73 -1.94 -0.79
CA ALA A 66 9.16 -2.07 -1.05
C ALA A 66 9.54 -3.56 -1.22
N ALA A 67 10.30 -3.86 -2.27
CA ALA A 67 10.75 -5.21 -2.61
C ALA A 67 9.64 -6.21 -3.00
N LEU A 68 8.48 -5.73 -3.44
CA LEU A 68 7.42 -6.53 -4.05
C LEU A 68 7.48 -6.44 -5.58
N ASP A 69 7.08 -7.52 -6.25
CA ASP A 69 6.85 -7.50 -7.69
C ASP A 69 5.63 -6.63 -8.02
N PRO A 70 5.56 -6.00 -9.22
CA PRO A 70 4.48 -5.08 -9.59
C PRO A 70 3.06 -5.65 -9.46
N GLU A 71 2.89 -6.95 -9.65
CA GLU A 71 1.61 -7.64 -9.49
C GLU A 71 1.21 -7.69 -8.02
N MET A 72 2.15 -8.04 -7.13
CA MET A 72 1.94 -8.09 -5.68
C MET A 72 1.72 -6.68 -5.07
N VAL A 73 2.38 -5.65 -5.64
CA VAL A 73 2.18 -4.24 -5.26
C VAL A 73 0.69 -3.89 -5.38
N ARG A 74 0.06 -4.20 -6.51
CA ARG A 74 -1.37 -3.91 -6.72
C ARG A 74 -2.24 -4.56 -5.66
N GLU A 75 -2.04 -5.85 -5.38
CA GLU A 75 -2.84 -6.58 -4.39
C GLU A 75 -2.79 -5.92 -3.00
N VAL A 76 -1.60 -5.48 -2.57
CA VAL A 76 -1.42 -4.81 -1.27
C VAL A 76 -2.04 -3.42 -1.27
N LEU A 77 -1.87 -2.64 -2.35
CA LEU A 77 -2.45 -1.31 -2.47
C LEU A 77 -3.98 -1.34 -2.54
N ASP A 78 -4.57 -2.35 -3.19
CA ASP A 78 -6.02 -2.53 -3.25
C ASP A 78 -6.61 -2.81 -1.86
N VAL A 79 -5.92 -3.57 -1.02
CA VAL A 79 -6.31 -3.76 0.39
C VAL A 79 -6.30 -2.44 1.14
N ILE A 80 -5.23 -1.65 1.05
CA ILE A 80 -5.12 -0.36 1.75
C ILE A 80 -6.19 0.62 1.24
N LEU A 81 -6.49 0.61 -0.07
CA LEU A 81 -7.57 1.41 -0.63
C LEU A 81 -8.95 1.00 -0.09
N GLY A 82 -9.18 -0.30 0.13
CA GLY A 82 -10.37 -0.82 0.79
C GLY A 82 -10.51 -0.25 2.21
N LEU A 83 -9.47 -0.39 3.03
CA LEU A 83 -9.44 0.15 4.39
C LEU A 83 -9.69 1.67 4.45
N ALA A 84 -9.16 2.43 3.47
CA ALA A 84 -9.42 3.86 3.35
C ALA A 84 -10.90 4.17 3.09
N LYS A 85 -11.55 3.39 2.21
CA LYS A 85 -12.98 3.52 1.90
C LYS A 85 -13.87 3.19 3.10
N ASP A 86 -13.43 2.24 3.94
CA ASP A 86 -14.11 1.86 5.17
C ASP A 86 -13.88 2.85 6.32
N GLY A 87 -13.12 3.92 6.07
CA GLY A 87 -12.92 5.03 7.00
C GLY A 87 -11.79 4.83 8.00
N MET A 88 -10.88 3.87 7.77
CA MET A 88 -9.72 3.66 8.62
C MET A 88 -8.78 4.88 8.57
N THR A 89 -8.38 5.36 9.75
CA THR A 89 -7.36 6.42 9.83
C THR A 89 -5.97 5.82 9.62
N MET A 90 -5.26 6.35 8.62
CA MET A 90 -3.97 5.80 8.23
C MET A 90 -2.93 6.88 7.98
N LEU A 91 -1.68 6.60 8.36
CA LEU A 91 -0.50 7.33 7.91
C LEU A 91 0.28 6.41 6.95
N ILE A 92 0.46 6.85 5.70
CA ILE A 92 1.07 6.03 4.66
C ILE A 92 2.33 6.72 4.16
N VAL A 93 3.48 6.06 4.30
CA VAL A 93 4.74 6.44 3.67
C VAL A 93 4.90 5.60 2.42
N THR A 94 4.97 6.25 1.26
CA THR A 94 5.01 5.54 -0.02
C THR A 94 5.69 6.37 -1.10
N HIS A 95 6.26 5.70 -2.07
CA HIS A 95 6.73 6.26 -3.34
C HIS A 95 5.75 6.00 -4.50
N GLU A 96 4.62 5.33 -4.24
CA GLU A 96 3.56 5.06 -5.21
C GLU A 96 2.65 6.29 -5.39
N MET A 97 3.08 7.23 -6.24
CA MET A 97 2.41 8.55 -6.36
C MET A 97 0.98 8.46 -6.86
N ASN A 98 0.70 7.57 -7.80
CA ASN A 98 -0.66 7.38 -8.31
C ASN A 98 -1.61 6.86 -7.21
N PHE A 99 -1.11 5.97 -6.37
CA PHE A 99 -1.84 5.47 -5.22
C PHE A 99 -2.05 6.58 -4.17
N ALA A 100 -0.99 7.31 -3.81
CA ALA A 100 -1.09 8.43 -2.88
C ALA A 100 -2.13 9.47 -3.33
N ARG A 101 -2.18 9.78 -4.64
CA ARG A 101 -3.18 10.69 -5.22
C ARG A 101 -4.63 10.19 -5.04
N GLN A 102 -4.84 8.87 -5.11
CA GLN A 102 -6.18 8.28 -5.03
C GLN A 102 -6.66 8.12 -3.59
N VAL A 103 -5.77 7.77 -2.66
CA VAL A 103 -6.15 7.36 -1.31
C VAL A 103 -6.06 8.47 -0.27
N ALA A 104 -5.16 9.44 -0.45
CA ALA A 104 -4.88 10.42 0.57
C ALA A 104 -5.93 11.53 0.63
N ASN A 105 -6.22 11.98 1.87
CA ASN A 105 -6.95 13.23 2.11
C ASN A 105 -5.99 14.43 2.22
N ARG A 106 -4.72 14.15 2.55
CA ARG A 106 -3.65 15.14 2.68
C ARG A 106 -2.30 14.52 2.34
N ILE A 107 -1.51 15.25 1.58
CA ILE A 107 -0.12 14.90 1.27
C ILE A 107 0.79 15.70 2.20
N VAL A 108 1.79 15.04 2.75
CA VAL A 108 2.90 15.65 3.50
C VAL A 108 4.19 15.30 2.78
N PHE A 109 4.77 16.28 2.10
CA PHE A 109 6.03 16.09 1.41
C PHE A 109 7.19 16.44 2.32
N MET A 110 8.09 15.48 2.49
CA MET A 110 9.27 15.61 3.37
C MET A 110 10.56 15.52 2.57
N ASP A 111 11.56 16.30 2.96
CA ASP A 111 12.92 16.22 2.46
C ASP A 111 13.90 16.52 3.59
N LYS A 112 14.99 15.75 3.69
CA LYS A 112 16.03 15.89 4.71
C LYS A 112 15.49 16.00 6.15
N GLY A 113 14.47 15.21 6.47
CA GLY A 113 13.85 15.16 7.79
C GLY A 113 12.94 16.36 8.13
N GLN A 114 12.62 17.21 7.16
CA GLN A 114 11.75 18.37 7.35
C GLN A 114 10.51 18.26 6.47
N ILE A 115 9.39 18.77 6.98
CA ILE A 115 8.17 18.93 6.18
C ILE A 115 8.37 20.14 5.28
N ILE A 116 8.39 19.93 3.98
CA ILE A 116 8.61 20.96 2.97
C ILE A 116 7.27 21.54 2.49
N GLU A 117 6.27 20.67 2.32
CA GLU A 117 4.97 21.08 1.82
C GLU A 117 3.85 20.18 2.37
N GLN A 118 2.69 20.76 2.62
CA GLN A 118 1.47 20.03 2.95
C GLN A 118 0.33 20.60 2.12
N ALA A 119 -0.39 19.72 1.44
CA ALA A 119 -1.51 20.13 0.60
C ALA A 119 -2.54 19.00 0.46
N LYS A 120 -3.70 19.31 -0.12
CA LYS A 120 -4.60 18.30 -0.63
C LYS A 120 -3.94 17.60 -1.83
N PRO A 121 -4.27 16.32 -2.12
CA PRO A 121 -3.66 15.61 -3.24
C PRO A 121 -3.77 16.36 -4.55
N GLU A 122 -4.95 16.89 -4.88
CA GLU A 122 -5.18 17.64 -6.11
C GLU A 122 -4.20 18.82 -6.23
N ASP A 123 -4.09 19.64 -5.19
CA ASP A 123 -3.21 20.82 -5.19
C ASP A 123 -1.74 20.39 -5.28
N PHE A 124 -1.31 19.39 -4.51
CA PHE A 124 0.06 18.92 -4.49
C PHE A 124 0.52 18.41 -5.86
N PHE A 125 -0.30 17.61 -6.55
CA PHE A 125 0.06 16.98 -7.81
C PHE A 125 -0.12 17.89 -9.03
N THR A 126 -0.97 18.94 -8.96
CA THR A 126 -1.22 19.84 -10.09
C THR A 126 -0.53 21.19 -9.97
N ASN A 127 -0.41 21.71 -8.75
CA ASN A 127 0.15 23.05 -8.50
C ASN A 127 0.98 23.10 -7.20
N PRO A 128 2.08 22.30 -7.11
CA PRO A 128 2.95 22.33 -5.95
C PRO A 128 3.54 23.71 -5.73
N THR A 129 3.63 24.15 -4.48
CA THR A 129 4.05 25.53 -4.14
C THR A 129 5.56 25.65 -4.05
N THR A 130 6.25 24.61 -3.56
CA THR A 130 7.70 24.64 -3.35
C THR A 130 8.48 24.16 -4.56
N ASP A 131 9.65 24.77 -4.84
CA ASP A 131 10.51 24.35 -5.95
C ASP A 131 11.01 22.91 -5.76
N ARG A 132 11.18 22.47 -4.53
CA ARG A 132 11.61 21.10 -4.23
C ARG A 132 10.52 20.06 -4.59
N ALA A 133 9.26 20.35 -4.29
CA ALA A 133 8.13 19.51 -4.69
C ALA A 133 7.95 19.48 -6.21
N LYS A 134 8.07 20.64 -6.88
CA LYS A 134 8.04 20.73 -8.35
C LYS A 134 9.12 19.86 -8.99
N THR A 135 10.36 19.97 -8.50
CA THR A 135 11.48 19.16 -9.01
C THR A 135 11.22 17.68 -8.81
N PHE A 136 10.72 17.27 -7.63
CA PHE A 136 10.42 15.89 -7.32
C PHE A 136 9.34 15.32 -8.27
N LEU A 137 8.22 16.02 -8.44
CA LEU A 137 7.14 15.60 -9.31
C LEU A 137 7.54 15.57 -10.79
N ASN A 138 8.37 16.50 -11.23
CA ASN A 138 8.90 16.50 -12.60
C ASN A 138 9.81 15.31 -12.90
N ILE A 139 10.58 14.84 -11.91
CA ILE A 139 11.41 13.63 -12.05
C ILE A 139 10.52 12.39 -12.20
N LEU A 140 9.42 12.31 -11.43
CA LEU A 140 8.50 11.17 -11.47
C LEU A 140 7.61 11.15 -12.73
N ASN A 141 7.27 12.32 -13.26
CA ASN A 141 6.54 12.47 -14.52
C ASN A 141 7.46 12.42 -15.75
N TYR A 142 8.73 12.03 -15.58
CA TYR A 142 9.62 11.77 -16.70
C TYR A 142 9.17 10.52 -17.46
N GLU A 143 8.17 10.69 -18.30
CA GLU A 143 7.98 9.81 -19.45
C GLU A 143 9.14 10.08 -20.41
N PRO A 144 9.98 9.09 -20.73
CA PRO A 144 10.97 9.27 -21.79
C PRO A 144 10.23 9.69 -23.05
N ARG A 145 10.46 10.92 -23.52
CA ARG A 145 9.91 11.40 -24.80
C ARG A 145 10.38 10.44 -25.89
N GLY A 146 9.45 9.65 -26.40
CA GLY A 146 9.58 8.99 -27.68
C GLY A 146 10.29 7.64 -27.63
N THR A 147 9.51 6.61 -27.41
CA THR A 147 9.58 5.40 -28.19
C THR A 147 8.20 5.15 -28.77
N ASN A 148 7.85 5.92 -29.78
CA ASN A 148 6.90 5.46 -30.79
C ASN A 148 7.57 4.23 -31.43
N TYR A 149 7.27 3.06 -30.92
CA TYR A 149 7.35 1.87 -31.72
C TYR A 149 6.14 1.95 -32.65
N GLU A 150 6.31 2.66 -33.76
CA GLU A 150 5.46 2.47 -34.93
C GLU A 150 5.56 0.99 -35.27
N GLU A 151 4.43 0.30 -35.13
CA GLU A 151 4.16 -0.94 -35.82
C GLU A 151 4.40 -0.69 -37.32
N ASN A 152 5.50 -1.21 -37.85
CA ASN A 152 5.63 -1.51 -39.26
C ASN A 152 5.76 -3.01 -39.37
N ILE A 153 4.66 -3.70 -39.66
CA ILE A 153 4.41 -4.60 -40.80
C ILE A 153 3.11 -5.34 -40.52
#